data_0b576bc7f52aff524c7afa27db55c887
#
_entry.id   0b576bc7f52aff524c7afa27db55c887
#
_cell.length_a   1.000
_cell.length_b   1.000
_cell.length_c   1.000
_cell.angle_alpha   90.00
_cell.angle_beta   90.00
_cell.angle_gamma   90.00
#
_symmetry.space_group_name_H-M   'P 1'
#
loop_
_entity.id
_entity.type
_entity.pdbx_description
1 polymer ?
#
loop_
_entity_poly.entity_id
_entity_poly.type
_entity_poly.pdbx_seq_one_letter_code
_entity_poly.pdbx_strand_id
1 'polypeptide(L)'
;MATNIYKNWWLLTLKGILAIIFGIFATFVPGVTLITLMIYFGIFIILSGIFLIVGSISHKKNNKKWGMWLFEGILDIIIGLVVVFYPKLSLDIFIVILAIWAISIGFTQLFSALNSNHVKSARWLMLINAILVIVFAIVLFINPFESAMAMTYIVGIFALLFGIFITVYSFKLKDITKE
;
A
#
# COMPACT_ATOMS: atom_id res chain seq x y z
N MET A 1 -8.08 -14.71 26.72
CA MET A 1 -8.08 -14.07 25.39
C MET A 1 -8.24 -15.04 24.21
N ALA A 2 -7.97 -16.33 24.36
CA ALA A 2 -8.10 -17.34 23.28
C ALA A 2 -9.55 -17.71 22.91
N THR A 3 -10.49 -17.61 23.81
CA THR A 3 -11.88 -18.06 23.64
C THR A 3 -12.72 -17.28 22.61
N ASN A 4 -12.30 -16.06 22.23
CA ASN A 4 -13.04 -15.25 21.25
C ASN A 4 -12.69 -15.55 19.78
N ILE A 5 -11.57 -16.20 19.50
CA ILE A 5 -11.13 -16.51 18.13
C ILE A 5 -12.01 -17.62 17.54
N TYR A 6 -12.38 -18.60 18.35
CA TYR A 6 -13.21 -19.74 17.94
C TYR A 6 -14.64 -19.34 17.57
N LYS A 7 -15.17 -18.30 18.23
CA LYS A 7 -16.55 -17.81 18.00
C LYS A 7 -16.72 -17.07 16.67
N ASN A 8 -15.62 -16.55 16.10
CA ASN A 8 -15.63 -15.69 14.91
C ASN A 8 -15.02 -16.35 13.66
N TRP A 9 -15.10 -17.70 13.55
CA TRP A 9 -14.58 -18.43 12.40
C TRP A 9 -15.12 -17.89 11.04
N TRP A 10 -16.37 -17.43 11.00
CA TRP A 10 -16.99 -16.89 9.79
C TRP A 10 -16.29 -15.61 9.29
N LEU A 11 -15.77 -14.77 10.19
CA LEU A 11 -14.97 -13.58 9.82
C LEU A 11 -13.65 -13.97 9.16
N LEU A 12 -13.03 -15.06 9.60
CA LEU A 12 -11.83 -15.61 8.96
C LEU A 12 -12.16 -16.15 7.57
N THR A 13 -13.27 -16.87 7.43
CA THR A 13 -13.76 -17.33 6.13
C THR A 13 -14.01 -16.14 5.19
N LEU A 14 -14.68 -15.10 5.66
CA LEU A 14 -14.95 -13.90 4.86
C LEU A 14 -13.65 -13.22 4.40
N LYS A 15 -12.67 -13.06 5.31
CA LYS A 15 -11.34 -12.52 4.97
C LYS A 15 -10.62 -13.39 3.93
N GLY A 16 -10.68 -14.71 4.08
CA GLY A 16 -10.08 -15.64 3.13
C GLY A 16 -10.72 -15.54 1.74
N ILE A 17 -12.05 -15.50 1.66
CA ILE A 17 -12.78 -15.34 0.40
C ILE A 17 -12.45 -13.99 -0.27
N LEU A 18 -12.44 -12.89 0.49
CA LEU A 18 -12.07 -11.58 -0.04
C LEU A 18 -10.63 -11.56 -0.56
N ALA A 19 -9.70 -12.22 0.15
CA ALA A 19 -8.31 -12.34 -0.30
C ALA A 19 -8.20 -13.17 -1.59
N ILE A 20 -8.99 -14.25 -1.74
CA ILE A 20 -9.04 -15.05 -2.98
C ILE A 20 -9.57 -14.21 -4.14
N ILE A 21 -10.69 -13.50 -3.95
CA ILE A 21 -11.28 -12.65 -4.99
C ILE A 21 -10.26 -11.58 -5.43
N PHE A 22 -9.68 -10.86 -4.48
CA PHE A 22 -8.64 -9.87 -4.77
C PHE A 22 -7.45 -10.50 -5.49
N GLY A 23 -6.97 -11.67 -5.01
CA GLY A 23 -5.85 -12.39 -5.60
C GLY A 23 -6.12 -12.81 -7.05
N ILE A 24 -7.34 -13.25 -7.37
CA ILE A 24 -7.74 -13.56 -8.76
C ILE A 24 -7.62 -12.32 -9.63
N PHE A 25 -8.25 -11.20 -9.24
CA PHE A 25 -8.19 -9.97 -10.03
C PHE A 25 -6.77 -9.43 -10.17
N ALA A 26 -5.99 -9.40 -9.08
CA ALA A 26 -4.62 -8.91 -9.07
C ALA A 26 -3.68 -9.78 -9.92
N THR A 27 -3.95 -11.09 -10.03
CA THR A 27 -3.14 -12.02 -10.84
C THR A 27 -3.51 -11.98 -12.31
N PHE A 28 -4.82 -12.02 -12.64
CA PHE A 28 -5.25 -12.15 -14.04
C PHE A 28 -5.41 -10.82 -14.75
N VAL A 29 -5.71 -9.72 -14.02
CA VAL A 29 -5.95 -8.40 -14.60
C VAL A 29 -5.28 -7.29 -13.75
N PRO A 30 -3.93 -7.34 -13.56
CA PRO A 30 -3.22 -6.46 -12.63
C PRO A 30 -3.39 -4.97 -12.97
N GLY A 31 -3.40 -4.60 -14.25
CA GLY A 31 -3.55 -3.22 -14.69
C GLY A 31 -4.91 -2.61 -14.32
N VAL A 32 -6.01 -3.37 -14.50
CA VAL A 32 -7.36 -2.94 -14.11
C VAL A 32 -7.46 -2.85 -12.59
N THR A 33 -6.87 -3.81 -11.87
CA THR A 33 -6.85 -3.82 -10.41
C THR A 33 -6.16 -2.58 -9.87
N LEU A 34 -5.00 -2.20 -10.42
CA LEU A 34 -4.27 -0.98 -10.04
C LEU A 34 -5.09 0.30 -10.30
N ILE A 35 -5.65 0.42 -11.48
CA ILE A 35 -6.48 1.60 -11.84
C ILE A 35 -7.69 1.69 -10.91
N THR A 36 -8.34 0.58 -10.62
CA THR A 36 -9.48 0.53 -9.69
C THR A 36 -9.08 0.94 -8.28
N LEU A 37 -7.94 0.43 -7.77
CA LEU A 37 -7.41 0.82 -6.46
C LEU A 37 -7.07 2.31 -6.40
N MET A 38 -6.50 2.87 -7.48
CA MET A 38 -6.22 4.31 -7.56
C MET A 38 -7.49 5.15 -7.54
N ILE A 39 -8.55 4.74 -8.22
CA ILE A 39 -9.85 5.43 -8.18
C ILE A 39 -10.42 5.41 -6.75
N TYR A 40 -10.41 4.26 -6.07
CA TYR A 40 -10.85 4.19 -4.67
C TYR A 40 -10.00 5.07 -3.77
N PHE A 41 -8.68 5.08 -3.96
CA PHE A 41 -7.77 5.94 -3.20
C PHE A 41 -8.08 7.43 -3.42
N GLY A 42 -8.35 7.85 -4.67
CA GLY A 42 -8.79 9.20 -5.00
C GLY A 42 -10.11 9.59 -4.32
N ILE A 43 -11.09 8.67 -4.28
CA ILE A 43 -12.35 8.88 -3.56
C ILE A 43 -12.10 9.06 -2.06
N PHE A 44 -11.22 8.26 -1.46
CA PHE A 44 -10.86 8.42 -0.04
C PHE A 44 -10.19 9.77 0.24
N ILE A 45 -9.31 10.25 -0.66
CA ILE A 45 -8.69 11.58 -0.52
C ILE A 45 -9.76 12.67 -0.58
N ILE A 46 -10.74 12.59 -1.49
CA ILE A 46 -11.85 13.57 -1.57
C ILE A 46 -12.65 13.56 -0.27
N LEU A 47 -13.01 12.38 0.24
CA LEU A 47 -13.74 12.26 1.50
C LEU A 47 -12.95 12.85 2.67
N SER A 48 -11.64 12.57 2.76
CA SER A 48 -10.74 13.17 3.75
C SER A 48 -10.77 14.69 3.69
N GLY A 49 -10.64 15.26 2.48
CA GLY A 49 -10.71 16.70 2.27
C GLY A 49 -12.03 17.33 2.71
N ILE A 50 -13.16 16.67 2.43
CA ILE A 50 -14.48 17.11 2.90
C ILE A 50 -14.53 17.12 4.43
N PHE A 51 -14.06 16.05 5.09
CA PHE A 51 -14.04 15.98 6.56
C PHE A 51 -13.13 17.06 7.17
N LEU A 52 -11.97 17.35 6.56
CA LEU A 52 -11.07 18.42 6.99
C LEU A 52 -11.74 19.80 6.87
N ILE A 53 -12.43 20.08 5.78
CA ILE A 53 -13.14 21.35 5.57
C ILE A 53 -14.25 21.52 6.62
N VAL A 54 -15.10 20.49 6.79
CA VAL A 54 -16.19 20.52 7.78
C VAL A 54 -15.64 20.69 9.20
N GLY A 55 -14.60 19.94 9.56
CA GLY A 55 -13.92 20.05 10.85
C GLY A 55 -13.28 21.42 11.08
N SER A 56 -12.65 21.98 10.04
CA SER A 56 -12.04 23.32 10.08
C SER A 56 -13.08 24.41 10.39
N ILE A 57 -14.22 24.40 9.70
CA ILE A 57 -15.29 25.37 9.87
C ILE A 57 -15.92 25.23 11.24
N SER A 58 -16.18 24.00 11.70
CA SER A 58 -16.80 23.72 13.01
C SER A 58 -15.94 24.18 14.19
N HIS A 59 -14.61 24.10 14.07
CA HIS A 59 -13.68 24.46 15.15
C HIS A 59 -13.03 25.84 14.99
N LYS A 60 -13.52 26.66 14.07
CA LYS A 60 -12.98 27.99 13.74
C LYS A 60 -12.80 28.91 14.97
N LYS A 61 -13.71 28.87 15.92
CA LYS A 61 -13.67 29.71 17.12
C LYS A 61 -12.60 29.29 18.12
N ASN A 62 -12.27 28.00 18.19
CA ASN A 62 -11.41 27.42 19.23
C ASN A 62 -10.01 27.04 18.73
N ASN A 63 -9.78 27.03 17.44
CA ASN A 63 -8.51 26.59 16.85
C ASN A 63 -7.89 27.67 15.96
N LYS A 64 -6.74 28.20 16.36
CA LYS A 64 -5.99 29.20 15.58
C LYS A 64 -5.48 28.66 14.22
N LYS A 65 -5.41 27.34 14.05
CA LYS A 65 -4.92 26.68 12.83
C LYS A 65 -6.03 26.26 11.85
N TRP A 66 -7.28 26.69 12.06
CA TRP A 66 -8.42 26.33 11.24
C TRP A 66 -8.20 26.60 9.74
N GLY A 67 -7.54 27.72 9.41
CA GLY A 67 -7.24 28.09 8.02
C GLY A 67 -6.28 27.14 7.33
N MET A 68 -5.33 26.55 8.06
CA MET A 68 -4.41 25.54 7.54
C MET A 68 -5.14 24.24 7.21
N TRP A 69 -6.05 23.78 8.09
CA TRP A 69 -6.89 22.62 7.83
C TRP A 69 -7.87 22.83 6.67
N LEU A 70 -8.38 24.07 6.53
CA LEU A 70 -9.22 24.42 5.39
C LEU A 70 -8.44 24.33 4.08
N PHE A 71 -7.23 24.89 4.05
CA PHE A 71 -6.35 24.84 2.88
C PHE A 71 -5.97 23.40 2.52
N GLU A 72 -5.59 22.58 3.50
CA GLU A 72 -5.28 21.16 3.34
C GLU A 72 -6.48 20.40 2.75
N GLY A 73 -7.69 20.59 3.31
CA GLY A 73 -8.90 19.96 2.80
C GLY A 73 -9.26 20.34 1.36
N ILE A 74 -9.01 21.60 0.96
CA ILE A 74 -9.19 22.03 -0.44
C ILE A 74 -8.16 21.35 -1.33
N LEU A 75 -6.89 21.28 -0.91
CA LEU A 75 -5.85 20.57 -1.67
C LEU A 75 -6.18 19.09 -1.82
N ASP A 76 -6.65 18.43 -0.76
CA ASP A 76 -7.05 17.02 -0.81
C ASP A 76 -8.15 16.81 -1.85
N ILE A 77 -9.18 17.66 -1.90
CA ILE A 77 -10.23 17.54 -2.90
C ILE A 77 -9.66 17.70 -4.32
N ILE A 78 -8.80 18.69 -4.56
CA ILE A 78 -8.19 18.91 -5.87
C ILE A 78 -7.35 17.69 -6.28
N ILE A 79 -6.48 17.22 -5.39
CA ILE A 79 -5.62 16.05 -5.65
C ILE A 79 -6.49 14.80 -5.88
N GLY A 80 -7.49 14.57 -5.04
CA GLY A 80 -8.40 13.43 -5.17
C GLY A 80 -9.17 13.43 -6.50
N LEU A 81 -9.63 14.61 -6.97
CA LEU A 81 -10.25 14.74 -8.29
C LEU A 81 -9.27 14.38 -9.41
N VAL A 82 -8.02 14.87 -9.36
CA VAL A 82 -6.99 14.51 -10.33
C VAL A 82 -6.76 13.00 -10.36
N VAL A 83 -6.68 12.37 -9.19
CA VAL A 83 -6.48 10.91 -9.08
C VAL A 83 -7.66 10.13 -9.65
N VAL A 84 -8.90 10.57 -9.44
CA VAL A 84 -10.09 9.89 -9.96
C VAL A 84 -10.21 10.03 -11.48
N PHE A 85 -9.93 11.23 -12.03
CA PHE A 85 -10.06 11.47 -13.47
C PHE A 85 -8.85 10.97 -14.28
N TYR A 86 -7.65 10.95 -13.68
CA TYR A 86 -6.40 10.52 -14.33
C TYR A 86 -5.67 9.46 -13.51
N PRO A 87 -6.30 8.28 -13.22
CA PRO A 87 -5.75 7.31 -12.29
C PRO A 87 -4.42 6.71 -12.75
N LYS A 88 -4.24 6.45 -14.06
CA LYS A 88 -2.98 5.93 -14.59
C LYS A 88 -1.84 6.93 -14.43
N LEU A 89 -2.05 8.19 -14.82
CA LEU A 89 -1.05 9.24 -14.68
C LEU A 89 -0.67 9.45 -13.21
N SER A 90 -1.65 9.46 -12.31
CA SER A 90 -1.43 9.61 -10.88
C SER A 90 -0.64 8.44 -10.30
N LEU A 91 -0.91 7.21 -10.76
CA LEU A 91 -0.14 6.02 -10.39
C LEU A 91 1.32 6.14 -10.87
N ASP A 92 1.53 6.55 -12.12
CA ASP A 92 2.87 6.72 -12.69
C ASP A 92 3.68 7.75 -11.88
N ILE A 93 3.08 8.90 -11.57
CA ILE A 93 3.70 9.93 -10.72
C ILE A 93 4.03 9.38 -9.33
N PHE A 94 3.11 8.65 -8.72
CA PHE A 94 3.32 8.05 -7.39
C PHE A 94 4.49 7.05 -7.40
N ILE A 95 4.55 6.17 -8.41
CA ILE A 95 5.66 5.21 -8.55
C ILE A 95 6.99 5.91 -8.80
N VAL A 96 7.01 6.98 -9.61
CA VAL A 96 8.23 7.78 -9.84
C VAL A 96 8.73 8.43 -8.54
N ILE A 97 7.83 8.98 -7.72
CA ILE A 97 8.19 9.53 -6.41
C ILE A 97 8.78 8.44 -5.50
N LEU A 98 8.16 7.25 -5.47
CA LEU A 98 8.69 6.10 -4.72
C LEU A 98 10.06 5.66 -5.25
N ALA A 99 10.28 5.68 -6.57
CA ALA A 99 11.56 5.35 -7.17
C ALA A 99 12.66 6.33 -6.74
N ILE A 100 12.39 7.63 -6.76
CA ILE A 100 13.33 8.67 -6.31
C ILE A 100 13.66 8.48 -4.82
N TRP A 101 12.65 8.20 -4.00
CA TRP A 101 12.84 7.92 -2.58
C TRP A 101 13.67 6.65 -2.35
N ALA A 102 13.39 5.58 -3.09
CA ALA A 102 14.14 4.32 -3.01
C ALA A 102 15.62 4.51 -3.47
N ILE A 103 15.88 5.31 -4.52
CA ILE A 103 17.23 5.69 -4.92
C ILE A 103 17.96 6.39 -3.75
N SER A 104 17.31 7.34 -3.09
CA SER A 104 17.88 8.06 -1.95
C SER A 104 18.25 7.11 -0.79
N ILE A 105 17.37 6.13 -0.49
CA ILE A 105 17.65 5.08 0.50
C ILE A 105 18.86 4.23 0.07
N GLY A 106 18.88 3.78 -1.19
CA GLY A 106 19.98 2.97 -1.72
C GLY A 106 21.33 3.68 -1.65
N PHE A 107 21.39 4.96 -1.99
CA PHE A 107 22.59 5.78 -1.85
C PHE A 107 23.01 5.95 -0.39
N THR A 108 22.07 6.21 0.52
CA THR A 108 22.37 6.33 1.95
C THR A 108 22.94 5.03 2.51
N GLN A 109 22.37 3.88 2.13
CA GLN A 109 22.89 2.56 2.53
C GLN A 109 24.27 2.28 1.95
N LEU A 110 24.48 2.62 0.67
CA LEU A 110 25.77 2.48 0.00
C LEU A 110 26.86 3.29 0.72
N PHE A 111 26.58 4.56 0.99
CA PHE A 111 27.50 5.44 1.71
C PHE A 111 27.78 4.94 3.13
N SER A 112 26.77 4.49 3.84
CA SER A 112 26.91 3.89 5.18
C SER A 112 27.78 2.63 5.15
N ALA A 113 27.58 1.75 4.16
CA ALA A 113 28.37 0.54 4.01
C ALA A 113 29.86 0.81 3.70
N LEU A 114 30.15 1.91 2.99
CA LEU A 114 31.51 2.28 2.66
C LEU A 114 32.28 2.93 3.82
N ASN A 115 31.58 3.75 4.64
CA ASN A 115 32.18 4.61 5.67
C ASN A 115 32.10 4.06 7.09
N SER A 116 31.37 2.97 7.33
CA SER A 116 31.20 2.45 8.70
C SER A 116 32.18 1.33 9.04
N ASN A 117 32.58 1.29 10.33
CA ASN A 117 33.43 0.25 10.92
C ASN A 117 32.65 -1.05 11.23
N HIS A 118 31.67 -1.39 10.40
CA HIS A 118 30.89 -2.62 10.57
C HIS A 118 31.74 -3.87 10.32
N VAL A 119 31.36 -4.96 10.99
CA VAL A 119 31.94 -6.29 10.74
C VAL A 119 31.84 -6.60 9.23
N LYS A 120 32.92 -7.18 8.64
CA LYS A 120 32.99 -7.46 7.21
C LYS A 120 31.73 -8.10 6.62
N SER A 121 31.14 -9.06 7.33
CA SER A 121 29.92 -9.76 6.91
C SER A 121 28.73 -8.81 6.78
N ALA A 122 28.51 -7.93 7.75
CA ALA A 122 27.40 -6.95 7.72
C ALA A 122 27.57 -5.94 6.60
N ARG A 123 28.82 -5.50 6.35
CA ARG A 123 29.15 -4.58 5.26
C ARG A 123 28.80 -5.14 3.88
N TRP A 124 29.13 -6.41 3.60
CA TRP A 124 28.78 -7.04 2.33
C TRP A 124 27.28 -7.15 2.12
N LEU A 125 26.52 -7.53 3.15
CA LEU A 125 25.06 -7.58 3.08
C LEU A 125 24.45 -6.20 2.80
N MET A 126 24.99 -5.13 3.43
CA MET A 126 24.54 -3.76 3.18
C MET A 126 24.83 -3.30 1.75
N LEU A 127 26.00 -3.64 1.20
CA LEU A 127 26.36 -3.32 -0.18
C LEU A 127 25.46 -4.02 -1.19
N ILE A 128 25.23 -5.32 -1.02
CA ILE A 128 24.32 -6.09 -1.89
C ILE A 128 22.93 -5.49 -1.84
N ASN A 129 22.40 -5.23 -0.63
CA ASN A 129 21.07 -4.62 -0.48
C ASN A 129 20.99 -3.23 -1.12
N ALA A 130 22.00 -2.37 -0.93
CA ALA A 130 22.03 -1.05 -1.53
C ALA A 130 21.98 -1.11 -3.06
N ILE A 131 22.79 -2.00 -3.67
CA ILE A 131 22.79 -2.21 -5.12
C ILE A 131 21.45 -2.72 -5.61
N LEU A 132 20.85 -3.72 -4.92
CA LEU A 132 19.54 -4.25 -5.29
C LEU A 132 18.45 -3.17 -5.22
N VAL A 133 18.45 -2.35 -4.17
CA VAL A 133 17.49 -1.24 -4.03
C VAL A 133 17.64 -0.22 -5.14
N ILE A 134 18.88 0.16 -5.49
CA ILE A 134 19.14 1.13 -6.57
C ILE A 134 18.70 0.56 -7.93
N VAL A 135 19.06 -0.67 -8.24
CA VAL A 135 18.66 -1.33 -9.50
C VAL A 135 17.15 -1.42 -9.61
N PHE A 136 16.51 -1.85 -8.53
CA PHE A 136 15.04 -1.91 -8.48
C PHE A 136 14.38 -0.55 -8.66
N ALA A 137 14.91 0.49 -8.02
CA ALA A 137 14.42 1.85 -8.14
C ALA A 137 14.57 2.41 -9.57
N ILE A 138 15.67 2.07 -10.27
CA ILE A 138 15.86 2.43 -11.68
C ILE A 138 14.79 1.77 -12.56
N VAL A 139 14.48 0.50 -12.32
CA VAL A 139 13.42 -0.21 -13.07
C VAL A 139 12.06 0.44 -12.84
N LEU A 140 11.74 0.81 -11.59
CA LEU A 140 10.51 1.56 -11.25
C LEU A 140 10.44 2.91 -11.96
N PHE A 141 11.57 3.60 -12.09
CA PHE A 141 11.65 4.91 -12.70
C PHE A 141 11.45 4.88 -14.23
N ILE A 142 12.00 3.86 -14.89
CA ILE A 142 11.96 3.73 -16.37
C ILE A 142 10.55 3.31 -16.83
N ASN A 143 9.94 2.34 -16.15
CA ASN A 143 8.64 1.76 -16.52
C ASN A 143 7.71 1.69 -15.28
N PRO A 144 7.17 2.83 -14.80
CA PRO A 144 6.44 2.86 -13.54
C PRO A 144 5.18 1.98 -13.55
N PHE A 145 4.34 2.09 -14.58
CA PHE A 145 3.11 1.30 -14.68
C PHE A 145 3.38 -0.21 -14.79
N GLU A 146 4.29 -0.61 -15.65
CA GLU A 146 4.67 -2.01 -15.86
C GLU A 146 5.24 -2.64 -14.59
N SER A 147 6.10 -1.88 -13.89
CA SER A 147 6.68 -2.31 -12.61
C SER A 147 5.61 -2.48 -11.53
N ALA A 148 4.64 -1.56 -11.47
CA ALA A 148 3.51 -1.67 -10.56
C ALA A 148 2.62 -2.88 -10.89
N MET A 149 2.39 -3.17 -12.18
CA MET A 149 1.67 -4.37 -12.61
C MET A 149 2.40 -5.65 -12.18
N ALA A 150 3.72 -5.73 -12.38
CA ALA A 150 4.51 -6.89 -11.96
C ALA A 150 4.44 -7.13 -10.46
N MET A 151 4.51 -6.06 -9.65
CA MET A 151 4.32 -6.15 -8.19
C MET A 151 2.91 -6.62 -7.84
N THR A 152 1.89 -6.05 -8.49
CA THR A 152 0.49 -6.43 -8.25
C THR A 152 0.25 -7.90 -8.58
N TYR A 153 0.85 -8.42 -9.65
CA TYR A 153 0.82 -9.84 -9.99
C TYR A 153 1.41 -10.71 -8.87
N ILE A 154 2.58 -10.36 -8.35
CA ILE A 154 3.22 -11.08 -7.24
C ILE A 154 2.33 -11.05 -5.99
N VAL A 155 1.83 -9.87 -5.62
CA VAL A 155 0.92 -9.69 -4.47
C VAL A 155 -0.36 -10.51 -4.67
N GLY A 156 -0.89 -10.58 -5.91
CA GLY A 156 -2.05 -11.36 -6.27
C GLY A 156 -1.86 -12.86 -6.01
N ILE A 157 -0.71 -13.42 -6.42
CA ILE A 157 -0.38 -14.82 -6.14
C ILE A 157 -0.32 -15.09 -4.63
N PHE A 158 0.37 -14.23 -3.89
CA PHE A 158 0.43 -14.36 -2.43
C PHE A 158 -0.95 -14.23 -1.77
N ALA A 159 -1.78 -13.31 -2.24
CA ALA A 159 -3.14 -13.14 -1.74
C ALA A 159 -4.01 -14.37 -2.00
N LEU A 160 -3.87 -15.02 -3.18
CA LEU A 160 -4.54 -16.28 -3.48
C LEU A 160 -4.13 -17.40 -2.52
N LEU A 161 -2.82 -17.61 -2.37
CA LEU A 161 -2.29 -18.67 -1.49
C LEU A 161 -2.72 -18.44 -0.04
N PHE A 162 -2.60 -17.21 0.43
CA PHE A 162 -2.99 -16.82 1.78
C PHE A 162 -4.50 -16.94 2.01
N GLY A 163 -5.30 -16.50 1.03
CA GLY A 163 -6.76 -16.61 1.07
C GLY A 163 -7.25 -18.05 1.14
N ILE A 164 -6.66 -18.95 0.32
CA ILE A 164 -6.95 -20.39 0.38
C ILE A 164 -6.57 -20.96 1.75
N PHE A 165 -5.37 -20.63 2.24
CA PHE A 165 -4.90 -21.13 3.54
C PHE A 165 -5.82 -20.70 4.69
N ILE A 166 -6.19 -19.39 4.76
CA ILE A 166 -7.09 -18.87 5.79
C ILE A 166 -8.47 -19.52 5.68
N THR A 167 -8.99 -19.68 4.48
CA THR A 167 -10.31 -20.30 4.28
C THR A 167 -10.34 -21.75 4.78
N VAL A 168 -9.34 -22.53 4.40
CA VAL A 168 -9.22 -23.94 4.87
C VAL A 168 -9.04 -23.99 6.39
N TYR A 169 -8.20 -23.11 6.94
CA TYR A 169 -7.99 -23.05 8.40
C TYR A 169 -9.27 -22.66 9.15
N SER A 170 -10.05 -21.75 8.61
CA SER A 170 -11.32 -21.32 9.20
C SER A 170 -12.36 -22.46 9.29
N PHE A 171 -12.44 -23.32 8.28
CA PHE A 171 -13.33 -24.49 8.33
C PHE A 171 -12.88 -25.51 9.41
N LYS A 172 -11.59 -25.73 9.59
CA LYS A 172 -11.09 -26.58 10.68
C LYS A 172 -11.44 -26.02 12.06
N LEU A 173 -11.39 -24.68 12.24
CA LEU A 173 -11.81 -24.04 13.49
C LEU A 173 -13.30 -24.21 13.77
N LYS A 174 -14.13 -24.18 12.72
CA LYS A 174 -15.58 -24.42 12.87
C LYS A 174 -15.89 -25.79 13.45
N ASP A 175 -15.17 -26.85 13.03
CA ASP A 175 -15.42 -28.21 13.49
C ASP A 175 -15.03 -28.39 14.97
N ILE A 176 -13.94 -27.75 15.41
CA ILE A 176 -13.51 -27.75 16.82
C ILE A 176 -14.50 -27.00 17.74
N THR A 177 -15.26 -26.03 17.21
CA THR A 177 -16.22 -25.24 17.99
C THR A 177 -17.57 -25.96 18.18
N LYS A 178 -17.80 -27.07 17.47
CA LYS A 178 -19.02 -27.88 17.57
C LYS A 178 -18.92 -29.05 18.57
N GLU A 179 -17.72 -29.38 19.01
CA GLU A 179 -17.43 -30.31 20.13
C GLU A 179 -17.36 -29.56 21.47
#